data_2b3abee3cbbdaffe2c7fafc16de78381
#
_entry.id   2b3abee3cbbdaffe2c7fafc16de78381
#
_cell.length_a   1.000
_cell.length_b   1.000
_cell.length_c   1.000
_cell.angle_alpha   90.00
_cell.angle_beta   90.00
_cell.angle_gamma   90.00
#
_symmetry.space_group_name_H-M   'P 1'
#
loop_
_entity.id
_entity.type
_entity.pdbx_description
1 polymer ?
#
loop_
_entity_poly.entity_id
_entity_poly.type
_entity_poly.pdbx_seq_one_letter_code
_entity_poly.pdbx_strand_id
1 'polypeptide(L)'
;MKLFNEQNATAMALFFILSTKQYEIEHLKLMKLLYLTEREHLDKFGLFISDDTLISMKFGPALHNVKEIIAGRQQTEIWNQFISKKCGDNSDKLLLEDDSVTFKDLNILSGDALQALSNVWNR
;
A
#
# COMPACT_ATOMS: atom_id res chain seq x y z
N MET A 1 12.82 14.89 11.51
CA MET A 1 12.68 14.11 10.28
C MET A 1 11.87 12.86 10.55
N LYS A 2 10.82 12.65 9.77
CA LYS A 2 9.99 11.44 9.91
C LYS A 2 10.55 10.34 9.03
N LEU A 3 10.64 9.15 9.60
CA LEU A 3 11.10 7.97 8.87
C LEU A 3 9.92 7.25 8.23
N PHE A 4 10.17 6.63 7.08
CA PHE A 4 9.19 5.78 6.41
C PHE A 4 8.67 4.71 7.37
N ASN A 5 7.34 4.60 7.48
CA ASN A 5 6.68 3.63 8.34
C ASN A 5 6.22 2.45 7.51
N GLU A 6 7.07 1.41 7.44
CA GLU A 6 6.78 0.21 6.65
C GLU A 6 5.53 -0.51 7.15
N GLN A 7 5.31 -0.52 8.45
CA GLN A 7 4.15 -1.19 9.05
C GLN A 7 2.85 -0.56 8.56
N ASN A 8 2.78 0.77 8.57
CA ASN A 8 1.60 1.47 8.06
C ASN A 8 1.45 1.27 6.55
N ALA A 9 2.54 1.33 5.79
CA ALA A 9 2.49 1.13 4.35
C ALA A 9 1.99 -0.28 4.01
N THR A 10 2.47 -1.29 4.72
CA THR A 10 2.02 -2.67 4.52
C THR A 10 0.53 -2.81 4.85
N ALA A 11 0.07 -2.22 5.96
CA ALA A 11 -1.34 -2.27 6.33
C ALA A 11 -2.23 -1.61 5.29
N MET A 12 -1.80 -0.46 4.73
CA MET A 12 -2.53 0.20 3.65
C MET A 12 -2.66 -0.71 2.42
N ALA A 13 -1.54 -1.33 2.02
CA ALA A 13 -1.53 -2.23 0.88
C ALA A 13 -2.44 -3.43 1.12
N LEU A 14 -2.40 -3.99 2.32
CA LEU A 14 -3.26 -5.12 2.69
C LEU A 14 -4.74 -4.74 2.62
N PHE A 15 -5.10 -3.51 3.01
CA PHE A 15 -6.48 -3.05 2.89
C PHE A 15 -6.99 -3.21 1.46
N PHE A 16 -6.21 -2.76 0.48
CA PHE A 16 -6.62 -2.83 -0.91
C PHE A 16 -6.63 -4.26 -1.44
N ILE A 17 -5.64 -5.06 -1.07
CA ILE A 17 -5.59 -6.46 -1.49
C ILE A 17 -6.78 -7.23 -0.94
N LEU A 18 -7.10 -7.04 0.36
CA LEU A 18 -8.24 -7.69 1.00
C LEU A 18 -9.58 -7.24 0.41
N SER A 19 -9.61 -6.05 -0.18
CA SER A 19 -10.81 -5.52 -0.81
C SER A 19 -11.09 -6.13 -2.19
N THR A 20 -10.09 -6.78 -2.80
CA THR A 20 -10.28 -7.46 -4.09
C THR A 20 -10.92 -8.84 -3.88
N LYS A 21 -11.59 -9.36 -4.91
CA LYS A 21 -12.28 -10.64 -4.81
C LYS A 21 -11.34 -11.83 -4.69
N GLN A 22 -10.17 -11.77 -5.31
CA GLN A 22 -9.22 -12.87 -5.38
C GLN A 22 -7.96 -12.62 -4.54
N TYR A 23 -7.98 -11.58 -3.72
CA TYR A 23 -6.84 -11.20 -2.90
C TYR A 23 -5.57 -11.00 -3.71
N GLU A 24 -5.72 -10.40 -4.90
CA GLU A 24 -4.60 -10.01 -5.73
C GLU A 24 -4.88 -8.67 -6.41
N ILE A 25 -3.82 -7.91 -6.68
CA ILE A 25 -3.94 -6.59 -7.28
C ILE A 25 -2.71 -6.29 -8.14
N GLU A 26 -2.91 -5.62 -9.28
CA GLU A 26 -1.78 -5.16 -10.09
C GLU A 26 -0.96 -4.13 -9.31
N HIS A 27 0.37 -4.22 -9.43
CA HIS A 27 1.25 -3.34 -8.66
C HIS A 27 1.06 -1.88 -9.02
N LEU A 28 0.82 -1.55 -10.29
CA LEU A 28 0.59 -0.15 -10.70
C LEU A 28 -0.72 0.38 -10.14
N LYS A 29 -1.77 -0.44 -10.11
CA LYS A 29 -3.04 -0.05 -9.51
C LYS A 29 -2.88 0.17 -8.01
N LEU A 30 -2.17 -0.72 -7.32
CA LEU A 30 -1.93 -0.57 -5.90
C LEU A 30 -1.17 0.72 -5.61
N MET A 31 -0.10 0.98 -6.36
CA MET A 31 0.70 2.19 -6.19
C MET A 31 -0.15 3.46 -6.35
N LYS A 32 -1.05 3.46 -7.35
CA LYS A 32 -1.94 4.59 -7.56
C LYS A 32 -2.92 4.78 -6.40
N LEU A 33 -3.49 3.68 -5.92
CA LEU A 33 -4.45 3.74 -4.79
C LEU A 33 -3.75 4.22 -3.52
N LEU A 34 -2.54 3.77 -3.26
CA LEU A 34 -1.77 4.21 -2.10
C LEU A 34 -1.45 5.70 -2.19
N TYR A 35 -1.05 6.17 -3.37
CA TYR A 35 -0.80 7.59 -3.58
C TYR A 35 -2.05 8.42 -3.31
N LEU A 36 -3.19 8.02 -3.87
CA LEU A 36 -4.45 8.75 -3.69
C LEU A 36 -4.86 8.79 -2.21
N THR A 37 -4.64 7.71 -1.49
CA THR A 37 -4.95 7.64 -0.06
C THR A 37 -4.08 8.60 0.74
N GLU A 38 -2.77 8.59 0.48
CA GLU A 38 -1.84 9.50 1.15
C GLU A 38 -2.20 10.95 0.84
N ARG A 39 -2.56 11.24 -0.40
CA ARG A 39 -2.94 12.59 -0.81
C ARG A 39 -4.21 13.05 -0.10
N GLU A 40 -5.22 12.20 -0.01
CA GLU A 40 -6.45 12.54 0.69
C GLU A 40 -6.19 12.80 2.17
N HIS A 41 -5.40 11.94 2.82
CA HIS A 41 -5.08 12.09 4.25
C HIS A 41 -4.27 13.36 4.49
N LEU A 42 -3.30 13.65 3.62
CA LEU A 42 -2.49 14.86 3.71
C LEU A 42 -3.37 16.11 3.56
N ASP A 43 -4.28 16.11 2.59
CA ASP A 43 -5.15 17.25 2.34
C ASP A 43 -6.09 17.53 3.53
N LYS A 44 -6.55 16.49 4.21
CA LYS A 44 -7.49 16.63 5.32
C LYS A 44 -6.82 16.90 6.66
N PHE A 45 -5.68 16.28 6.91
CA PHE A 45 -5.07 16.27 8.24
C PHE A 45 -3.66 16.83 8.27
N GLY A 46 -3.09 17.16 7.12
CA GLY A 46 -1.72 17.68 7.05
C GLY A 46 -0.64 16.65 7.37
N LEU A 47 -0.97 15.37 7.36
CA LEU A 47 -0.07 14.29 7.74
C LEU A 47 -0.11 13.17 6.72
N PHE A 48 1.05 12.55 6.46
CA PHE A 48 1.12 11.28 5.74
C PHE A 48 0.80 10.11 6.68
N ILE A 49 0.32 9.02 6.12
CA ILE A 49 0.06 7.79 6.87
C ILE A 49 1.34 6.99 7.05
N SER A 50 2.12 6.82 5.98
CA SER A 50 3.33 5.99 5.98
C SER A 50 4.62 6.81 6.01
N ASP A 51 4.54 8.13 5.91
CA ASP A 51 5.70 9.02 5.83
C ASP A 51 6.65 8.66 4.68
N ASP A 52 6.08 8.16 3.58
CA ASP A 52 6.83 7.89 2.37
C ASP A 52 7.11 9.19 1.61
N THR A 53 8.02 9.12 0.64
CA THR A 53 8.38 10.25 -0.20
C THR A 53 7.62 10.17 -1.51
N LEU A 54 6.96 11.27 -1.89
CA LEU A 54 6.28 11.36 -3.18
C LEU A 54 7.31 11.58 -4.28
N ILE A 55 7.20 10.82 -5.37
CA ILE A 55 8.05 10.97 -6.55
C ILE A 55 7.20 11.05 -7.80
N SER A 56 7.74 11.70 -8.84
CA SER A 56 7.15 11.69 -10.17
C SER A 56 7.72 10.56 -10.98
N MET A 57 6.84 9.81 -11.63
CA MET A 57 7.23 8.71 -12.51
C MET A 57 6.60 8.91 -13.89
N LYS A 58 7.07 8.13 -14.85
CA LYS A 58 6.59 8.19 -16.24
C LYS A 58 5.07 8.06 -16.33
N PHE A 59 4.47 7.24 -15.48
CA PHE A 59 3.02 6.97 -15.51
C PHE A 59 2.26 7.64 -14.38
N GLY A 60 2.85 8.65 -13.75
CA GLY A 60 2.21 9.41 -12.70
C GLY A 60 2.98 9.38 -11.38
N PRO A 61 2.45 10.04 -10.34
CA PRO A 61 3.12 10.08 -9.04
C PRO A 61 3.06 8.75 -8.33
N ALA A 62 4.05 8.50 -7.48
CA ALA A 62 4.14 7.26 -6.71
C ALA A 62 4.81 7.53 -5.36
N LEU A 63 4.76 6.53 -4.50
CA LEU A 63 5.43 6.53 -3.21
C LEU A 63 6.78 5.82 -3.37
N HIS A 64 7.87 6.51 -3.05
CA HIS A 64 9.22 6.04 -3.34
C HIS A 64 9.55 4.71 -2.67
N ASN A 65 9.36 4.63 -1.34
CA ASN A 65 9.74 3.41 -0.61
C ASN A 65 8.90 2.21 -1.03
N VAL A 66 7.60 2.41 -1.21
CA VAL A 66 6.71 1.33 -1.68
C VAL A 66 7.15 0.86 -3.06
N LYS A 67 7.47 1.77 -3.97
CA LYS A 67 7.95 1.41 -5.30
C LYS A 67 9.22 0.57 -5.21
N GLU A 68 10.18 0.97 -4.38
CA GLU A 68 11.43 0.24 -4.23
C GLU A 68 11.23 -1.15 -3.63
N ILE A 69 10.31 -1.27 -2.67
CA ILE A 69 9.97 -2.56 -2.06
C ILE A 69 9.36 -3.49 -3.12
N ILE A 70 8.40 -3.00 -3.89
CA ILE A 70 7.74 -3.81 -4.93
C ILE A 70 8.75 -4.25 -5.99
N ALA A 71 9.68 -3.39 -6.34
CA ALA A 71 10.71 -3.70 -7.33
C ALA A 71 11.81 -4.62 -6.80
N GLY A 72 11.81 -4.92 -5.50
CA GLY A 72 12.84 -5.77 -4.90
C GLY A 72 14.17 -5.07 -4.65
N ARG A 73 14.21 -3.75 -4.70
CA ARG A 73 15.44 -2.97 -4.50
C ARG A 73 15.61 -2.46 -3.07
N GLN A 74 14.61 -2.67 -2.22
CA GLN A 74 14.67 -2.27 -0.81
C GLN A 74 14.27 -3.45 0.05
N GLN A 75 15.07 -3.74 1.09
CA GLN A 75 14.78 -4.83 2.01
C GLN A 75 13.58 -4.48 2.89
N THR A 76 12.78 -5.49 3.24
CA THR A 76 11.64 -5.33 4.12
C THR A 76 11.67 -6.38 5.22
N GLU A 77 11.17 -6.01 6.39
CA GLU A 77 10.99 -6.97 7.49
C GLU A 77 9.51 -7.30 7.69
N ILE A 78 8.61 -6.51 7.11
CA ILE A 78 7.17 -6.63 7.32
C ILE A 78 6.44 -6.97 6.03
N TRP A 79 6.68 -6.19 4.98
CA TRP A 79 5.94 -6.33 3.71
C TRP A 79 5.96 -7.77 3.19
N ASN A 80 7.15 -8.37 3.12
CA ASN A 80 7.30 -9.70 2.54
C ASN A 80 6.66 -10.82 3.37
N GLN A 81 6.30 -10.55 4.62
CA GLN A 81 5.57 -11.52 5.43
C GLN A 81 4.12 -11.65 4.99
N PHE A 82 3.56 -10.61 4.41
CA PHE A 82 2.13 -10.54 4.11
C PHE A 82 1.83 -10.42 2.63
N ILE A 83 2.75 -9.93 1.84
CA ILE A 83 2.52 -9.63 0.42
C ILE A 83 3.63 -10.27 -0.41
N SER A 84 3.26 -10.98 -1.46
CA SER A 84 4.21 -11.59 -2.39
C SER A 84 3.85 -11.22 -3.82
N LYS A 85 4.80 -11.43 -4.72
CA LYS A 85 4.56 -11.28 -6.15
C LYS A 85 4.04 -12.59 -6.72
N LYS A 86 3.06 -12.50 -7.62
CA LYS A 86 2.55 -13.68 -8.32
C LYS A 86 3.65 -14.27 -9.19
N CYS A 87 3.86 -15.59 -9.11
CA CYS A 87 4.81 -16.29 -9.96
C CYS A 87 4.24 -16.44 -11.36
N GLY A 88 5.10 -16.33 -12.37
CA GLY A 88 4.71 -16.50 -13.76
C GLY A 88 5.30 -15.42 -14.65
N ASP A 89 5.30 -15.68 -15.95
CA ASP A 89 5.84 -14.76 -16.93
C ASP A 89 4.99 -13.49 -17.00
N ASN A 90 5.66 -12.33 -16.93
CA ASN A 90 5.02 -11.03 -17.05
C ASN A 90 3.97 -10.76 -15.96
N SER A 91 4.07 -11.41 -14.80
CA SER A 91 3.12 -11.13 -13.74
C SER A 91 3.46 -9.81 -13.06
N ASP A 92 2.51 -8.89 -13.06
CA ASP A 92 2.59 -7.60 -12.39
C ASP A 92 1.70 -7.54 -11.14
N LYS A 93 1.25 -8.71 -10.67
CA LYS A 93 0.28 -8.79 -9.58
C LYS A 93 0.95 -9.08 -8.25
N LEU A 94 0.37 -8.51 -7.20
CA LEU A 94 0.74 -8.74 -5.83
C LEU A 94 -0.36 -9.54 -5.15
N LEU A 95 0.05 -10.48 -4.31
CA LEU A 95 -0.85 -11.43 -3.65
C LEU A 95 -0.77 -11.31 -2.14
N LEU A 96 -1.87 -11.69 -1.50
CA LEU A 96 -1.88 -11.91 -0.06
C LEU A 96 -1.11 -13.22 0.23
N GLU A 97 0.01 -13.11 0.96
CA GLU A 97 0.83 -14.28 1.32
C GLU A 97 0.27 -15.02 2.51
N ASP A 98 -0.22 -14.29 3.49
CA ASP A 98 -0.76 -14.85 4.72
C ASP A 98 -2.29 -14.69 4.69
N ASP A 99 -2.99 -15.77 4.34
CA ASP A 99 -4.45 -15.76 4.19
C ASP A 99 -5.20 -15.73 5.53
N SER A 100 -4.50 -15.77 6.65
CA SER A 100 -5.11 -15.55 7.96
C SER A 100 -5.36 -14.08 8.27
N VAL A 101 -4.78 -13.17 7.48
CA VAL A 101 -4.94 -11.72 7.69
C VAL A 101 -6.36 -11.29 7.30
N THR A 102 -6.97 -10.46 8.15
CA THR A 102 -8.29 -9.90 7.91
C THR A 102 -8.25 -8.39 8.12
N PHE A 103 -9.37 -7.71 7.79
CA PHE A 103 -9.47 -6.26 8.01
C PHE A 103 -9.25 -5.88 9.48
N LYS A 104 -9.54 -6.78 10.42
CA LYS A 104 -9.32 -6.52 11.84
C LYS A 104 -7.84 -6.35 12.19
N ASP A 105 -6.97 -6.98 11.42
CA ASP A 105 -5.53 -6.90 11.64
C ASP A 105 -4.95 -5.56 11.21
N LEU A 106 -5.76 -4.71 10.57
CA LEU A 106 -5.33 -3.38 10.11
C LEU A 106 -5.59 -2.29 11.15
N ASN A 107 -5.95 -2.65 12.37
CA ASN A 107 -6.25 -1.70 13.44
C ASN A 107 -5.05 -0.89 13.92
N ILE A 108 -3.87 -1.20 13.43
CA ILE A 108 -2.68 -0.36 13.63
C ILE A 108 -2.85 1.01 12.97
N LEU A 109 -3.65 1.08 11.90
CA LEU A 109 -3.94 2.33 11.22
C LEU A 109 -4.98 3.12 12.03
N SER A 110 -4.85 4.44 12.02
CA SER A 110 -5.83 5.31 12.66
C SER A 110 -7.19 5.20 11.96
N GLY A 111 -8.25 5.63 12.66
CA GLY A 111 -9.58 5.69 12.04
C GLY A 111 -9.60 6.61 10.83
N ASP A 112 -8.84 7.71 10.87
CA ASP A 112 -8.74 8.65 9.75
C ASP A 112 -8.08 7.99 8.54
N ALA A 113 -7.03 7.20 8.77
CA ALA A 113 -6.35 6.48 7.70
C ALA A 113 -7.27 5.43 7.08
N LEU A 114 -7.98 4.67 7.91
CA LEU A 114 -8.94 3.67 7.43
C LEU A 114 -10.06 4.31 6.64
N GLN A 115 -10.54 5.48 7.05
CA GLN A 115 -11.57 6.20 6.32
C GLN A 115 -11.05 6.66 4.96
N ALA A 116 -9.81 7.16 4.89
CA ALA A 116 -9.21 7.59 3.64
C ALA A 116 -9.09 6.40 2.66
N LEU A 117 -8.64 5.24 3.15
CA LEU A 117 -8.55 4.02 2.35
C LEU A 117 -9.91 3.63 1.79
N SER A 118 -10.93 3.63 2.63
CA SER A 118 -12.29 3.28 2.23
C SER A 118 -12.83 4.25 1.20
N ASN A 119 -12.61 5.56 1.39
CA ASN A 119 -13.05 6.57 0.44
C ASN A 119 -12.41 6.39 -0.94
N VAL A 120 -11.12 6.10 -0.97
CA VAL A 120 -10.40 5.90 -2.22
C VAL A 120 -10.89 4.63 -2.93
N TRP A 121 -11.07 3.55 -2.20
CA TRP A 121 -11.53 2.29 -2.78
C TRP A 121 -12.93 2.41 -3.39
N ASN A 122 -13.80 3.21 -2.76
CA ASN A 122 -15.20 3.34 -3.18
C ASN A 122 -15.46 4.43 -4.22
N ARG A 123 -14.41 5.02 -4.76
CA ARG A 123 -14.56 6.04 -5.83
C ARG A 123 -14.98 5.45 -7.16
#